data_1acf094ad5020548226f2c50cd3aecee
#
_entry.id   1acf094ad5020548226f2c50cd3aecee
#
_cell.length_a   1.000
_cell.length_b   1.000
_cell.length_c   1.000
_cell.angle_alpha   90.00
_cell.angle_beta   90.00
_cell.angle_gamma   90.00
#
_symmetry.space_group_name_H-M   'P 1'
#
loop_
_entity.id
_entity.type
_entity.pdbx_description
1 polymer ?
#
loop_
_entity_poly.entity_id
_entity_poly.type
_entity_poly.pdbx_seq_one_letter_code
_entity_poly.pdbx_strand_id
1 'polypeptide(L)'
;MCARRRTGGFTLIELMVVIVVLAVLTTLGIPTFMEMIQNTQLRTAAESIYDGLQLAPSDAVRRNAHTQFVLGPGSGGTVNQINPPIGCGNVATIQTRSGSEGSERATVSTTGTT
;
A
#
# COMPACT_ATOMS: atom_id res chain seq x y z
N MET A 1 -41.25 4.43 45.81
CA MET A 1 -39.87 4.13 46.25
C MET A 1 -38.90 4.52 45.16
N CYS A 2 -38.24 5.68 45.26
CA CYS A 2 -37.25 6.12 44.28
C CYS A 2 -35.87 5.54 44.66
N ALA A 3 -35.36 4.63 43.84
CA ALA A 3 -34.01 4.11 44.00
C ALA A 3 -33.00 5.19 43.58
N ARG A 4 -32.30 5.76 44.54
CA ARG A 4 -31.24 6.74 44.34
C ARG A 4 -30.04 6.03 43.78
N ARG A 5 -29.76 6.18 42.45
CA ARG A 5 -28.51 5.69 41.82
C ARG A 5 -27.33 6.42 42.46
N ARG A 6 -26.48 5.67 43.16
CA ARG A 6 -25.19 6.16 43.63
C ARG A 6 -24.30 6.35 42.41
N THR A 7 -24.04 7.58 42.04
CA THR A 7 -22.97 7.94 41.10
C THR A 7 -21.66 7.84 41.86
N GLY A 8 -20.96 6.71 41.71
CA GLY A 8 -19.59 6.57 42.18
C GLY A 8 -18.68 7.43 41.35
N GLY A 9 -18.04 8.42 41.92
CA GLY A 9 -16.96 9.18 41.26
C GLY A 9 -15.64 8.40 41.34
N PHE A 10 -14.81 8.50 40.29
CA PHE A 10 -13.44 7.95 40.28
C PHE A 10 -12.58 8.64 41.35
N THR A 11 -11.77 7.87 42.02
CA THR A 11 -10.80 8.41 42.97
C THR A 11 -9.56 8.91 42.19
N LEU A 12 -8.89 9.93 42.78
CA LEU A 12 -7.68 10.48 42.15
C LEU A 12 -6.57 9.41 42.01
N ILE A 13 -6.46 8.51 42.97
CA ILE A 13 -5.49 7.39 42.90
C ILE A 13 -5.83 6.40 41.80
N GLU A 14 -7.11 6.12 41.57
CA GLU A 14 -7.56 5.24 40.51
C GLU A 14 -7.22 5.80 39.14
N LEU A 15 -7.35 7.11 38.93
CA LEU A 15 -6.93 7.78 37.71
C LEU A 15 -5.41 7.69 37.53
N MET A 16 -4.61 7.89 38.57
CA MET A 16 -3.16 7.78 38.51
C MET A 16 -2.69 6.36 38.09
N VAL A 17 -3.33 5.34 38.64
CA VAL A 17 -3.01 3.95 38.27
C VAL A 17 -3.35 3.68 36.82
N VAL A 18 -4.51 4.14 36.35
CA VAL A 18 -4.93 3.95 34.96
C VAL A 18 -3.95 4.59 33.96
N ILE A 19 -3.51 5.82 34.19
CA ILE A 19 -2.56 6.48 33.28
C ILE A 19 -1.19 5.81 33.27
N VAL A 20 -0.73 5.29 34.42
CA VAL A 20 0.54 4.53 34.47
C VAL A 20 0.44 3.23 33.69
N VAL A 21 -0.63 2.47 33.88
CA VAL A 21 -0.88 1.22 33.13
C VAL A 21 -0.98 1.51 31.62
N LEU A 22 -1.71 2.55 31.24
CA LEU A 22 -1.85 2.94 29.84
C LEU A 22 -0.49 3.32 29.23
N ALA A 23 0.36 4.05 29.96
CA ALA A 23 1.70 4.43 29.50
C ALA A 23 2.59 3.19 29.26
N VAL A 24 2.55 2.21 30.14
CA VAL A 24 3.30 0.95 29.97
C VAL A 24 2.81 0.16 28.75
N LEU A 25 1.48 0.05 28.57
CA LEU A 25 0.90 -0.67 27.43
C LEU A 25 1.25 0.00 26.10
N THR A 26 1.25 1.32 26.02
CA THR A 26 1.59 2.04 24.79
C THR A 26 3.05 1.87 24.41
N THR A 27 3.98 1.83 25.36
CA THR A 27 5.41 1.64 25.05
C THR A 27 5.71 0.28 24.46
N LEU A 28 4.99 -0.76 24.83
CA LEU A 28 5.17 -2.12 24.32
C LEU A 28 4.39 -2.37 23.01
N GLY A 29 3.24 -1.72 22.82
CA GLY A 29 2.36 -1.94 21.68
C GLY A 29 2.79 -1.25 20.39
N ILE A 30 3.34 -0.05 20.47
CA ILE A 30 3.68 0.76 19.28
C ILE A 30 4.71 0.11 18.35
N PRO A 31 5.84 -0.45 18.83
CA PRO A 31 6.86 -0.99 17.93
C PRO A 31 6.34 -2.17 17.10
N THR A 32 5.58 -3.08 17.68
CA THR A 32 4.99 -4.23 16.98
C THR A 32 4.00 -3.80 15.89
N PHE A 33 3.25 -2.74 16.15
CA PHE A 33 2.29 -2.21 15.19
C PHE A 33 2.98 -1.58 13.96
N MET A 34 4.12 -0.94 14.15
CA MET A 34 4.91 -0.36 13.06
C MET A 34 5.47 -1.43 12.12
N GLU A 35 5.95 -2.56 12.63
CA GLU A 35 6.41 -3.67 11.81
C GLU A 35 5.27 -4.27 10.97
N MET A 36 4.08 -4.40 11.55
CA MET A 36 2.90 -4.89 10.84
C MET A 36 2.51 -3.97 9.68
N ILE A 37 2.56 -2.66 9.87
CA ILE A 37 2.27 -1.68 8.81
C ILE A 37 3.28 -1.80 7.68
N GLN A 38 4.58 -1.90 7.99
CA GLN A 38 5.63 -2.03 6.97
C GLN A 38 5.46 -3.29 6.14
N ASN A 39 5.19 -4.43 6.77
CA ASN A 39 4.93 -5.69 6.07
C ASN A 39 3.70 -5.61 5.16
N THR A 40 2.63 -4.96 5.61
CA THR A 40 1.44 -4.75 4.79
C THR A 40 1.73 -3.85 3.58
N GLN A 41 2.52 -2.80 3.75
CA GLN A 41 2.91 -1.91 2.65
C GLN A 41 3.74 -2.63 1.59
N LEU A 42 4.70 -3.47 1.99
CA LEU A 42 5.49 -4.28 1.06
C LEU A 42 4.62 -5.26 0.28
N ARG A 43 3.69 -5.90 0.95
CA ARG A 43 2.75 -6.83 0.31
C ARG A 43 1.86 -6.12 -0.71
N THR A 44 1.28 -4.98 -0.35
CA THR A 44 0.43 -4.20 -1.26
C THR A 44 1.21 -3.70 -2.48
N ALA A 45 2.47 -3.29 -2.29
CA ALA A 45 3.34 -2.92 -3.40
C ALA A 45 3.60 -4.09 -4.37
N ALA A 46 3.89 -5.27 -3.84
CA ALA A 46 4.10 -6.47 -4.65
C ALA A 46 2.83 -6.88 -5.40
N GLU A 47 1.67 -6.83 -4.76
CA GLU A 47 0.38 -7.12 -5.38
C GLU A 47 0.06 -6.14 -6.51
N SER A 48 0.35 -4.85 -6.35
CA SER A 48 0.12 -3.85 -7.40
C SER A 48 0.95 -4.07 -8.66
N ILE A 49 2.21 -4.51 -8.48
CA ILE A 49 3.09 -4.86 -9.61
C ILE A 49 2.62 -6.15 -10.29
N TYR A 50 2.23 -7.14 -9.51
CA TYR A 50 1.73 -8.41 -10.02
C TYR A 50 0.46 -8.22 -10.87
N ASP A 51 -0.47 -7.40 -10.40
CA ASP A 51 -1.69 -7.04 -11.14
C ASP A 51 -1.35 -6.33 -12.46
N GLY A 52 -0.39 -5.42 -12.45
CA GLY A 52 0.09 -4.74 -13.66
C GLY A 52 0.69 -5.70 -14.68
N LEU A 53 1.47 -6.68 -14.18
CA LEU A 53 2.07 -7.71 -15.04
C LEU A 53 1.02 -8.67 -15.63
N GLN A 54 -0.06 -8.96 -14.94
CA GLN A 54 -1.18 -9.75 -15.47
C GLN A 54 -2.05 -8.97 -16.46
N LEU A 55 -2.17 -7.67 -16.25
CA LEU A 55 -2.96 -6.81 -17.13
C LEU A 55 -2.34 -6.69 -18.52
N ALA A 56 -1.01 -6.56 -18.61
CA ALA A 56 -0.31 -6.40 -19.86
C ALA A 56 -0.61 -7.52 -20.87
N PRO A 57 -0.48 -8.83 -20.56
CA PRO A 57 -0.79 -9.89 -21.52
C PRO A 57 -2.28 -9.97 -21.84
N SER A 58 -3.16 -9.68 -20.90
CA SER A 58 -4.61 -9.69 -21.16
C SER A 58 -5.01 -8.62 -22.18
N ASP A 59 -4.44 -7.44 -22.10
CA ASP A 59 -4.65 -6.36 -23.06
C ASP A 59 -3.98 -6.64 -24.42
N ALA A 60 -2.80 -7.29 -24.42
CA ALA A 60 -2.15 -7.71 -25.65
C ALA A 60 -3.04 -8.64 -26.48
N VAL A 61 -3.67 -9.62 -25.84
CA VAL A 61 -4.59 -10.56 -26.51
C VAL A 61 -5.86 -9.86 -26.99
N ARG A 62 -6.46 -9.02 -26.16
CA ARG A 62 -7.70 -8.30 -26.50
C ARG A 62 -7.53 -7.34 -27.68
N ARG A 63 -6.38 -6.69 -27.79
CA ARG A 63 -6.09 -5.68 -28.81
C ARG A 63 -5.30 -6.22 -29.97
N ASN A 64 -4.83 -7.48 -29.88
CA ASN A 64 -3.91 -8.09 -30.86
C ASN A 64 -2.71 -7.19 -31.16
N ALA A 65 -2.11 -6.63 -30.10
CA ALA A 65 -1.03 -5.66 -30.16
C ALA A 65 0.04 -5.95 -29.10
N HIS A 66 1.25 -5.51 -29.35
CA HIS A 66 2.30 -5.61 -28.34
C HIS A 66 2.05 -4.61 -27.21
N THR A 67 2.11 -5.10 -25.99
CA THR A 67 2.00 -4.28 -24.79
C THR A 67 3.24 -4.45 -23.91
N GLN A 68 3.61 -3.40 -23.22
CA GLN A 68 4.69 -3.43 -22.23
C GLN A 68 4.22 -2.85 -20.92
N PHE A 69 4.70 -3.41 -19.83
CA PHE A 69 4.53 -2.85 -18.50
C PHE A 69 5.80 -2.10 -18.10
N VAL A 70 5.68 -0.83 -17.81
CA VAL A 70 6.79 0.03 -17.38
C VAL A 70 6.57 0.38 -15.91
N LEU A 71 7.53 -0.01 -15.06
CA LEU A 71 7.54 0.37 -13.65
C LEU A 71 7.78 1.87 -13.52
N GLY A 72 6.89 2.53 -12.82
CA GLY A 72 7.02 3.94 -12.43
C GLY A 72 7.72 4.10 -11.08
N PRO A 73 7.89 5.34 -10.62
CA PRO A 73 8.43 5.60 -9.29
C PRO A 73 7.48 5.06 -8.21
N GLY A 74 8.06 4.49 -7.16
CA GLY A 74 7.30 3.82 -6.10
C GLY A 74 6.81 2.43 -6.50
N SER A 75 5.60 2.08 -6.15
CA SER A 75 4.92 0.83 -6.53
C SER A 75 3.99 0.97 -7.73
N GLY A 76 4.05 2.10 -8.43
CA GLY A 76 3.24 2.39 -9.60
C GLY A 76 3.80 1.79 -10.89
N GLY A 77 2.98 1.78 -11.92
CA GLY A 77 3.38 1.34 -13.25
C GLY A 77 2.40 1.75 -14.32
N THR A 78 2.86 1.70 -15.55
CA THR A 78 2.03 2.00 -16.73
C THR A 78 2.04 0.83 -17.69
N VAL A 79 0.86 0.48 -18.19
CA VAL A 79 0.70 -0.45 -19.31
C VAL A 79 0.59 0.36 -20.59
N ASN A 80 1.53 0.19 -21.48
CA ASN A 80 1.62 0.89 -22.74
C ASN A 80 1.43 -0.06 -23.93
N GLN A 81 0.71 0.38 -24.93
CA GLN A 81 0.64 -0.31 -26.22
C GLN A 81 1.79 0.18 -27.10
N ILE A 82 2.53 -0.77 -27.66
CA ILE A 82 3.59 -0.48 -28.63
C ILE A 82 3.02 -0.75 -30.01
N ASN A 83 2.93 0.28 -30.87
CA ASN A 83 2.59 0.09 -32.27
C ASN A 83 3.87 -0.22 -33.08
N PRO A 84 3.88 -1.30 -33.89
CA PRO A 84 5.00 -1.52 -34.82
C PRO A 84 5.03 -0.42 -35.92
N PRO A 85 6.21 -0.05 -36.43
CA PRO A 85 7.48 -0.73 -36.29
C PRO A 85 8.25 -0.38 -35.03
N ILE A 86 8.90 -1.39 -34.48
CA ILE A 86 9.72 -1.33 -33.28
C ILE A 86 10.77 -0.24 -33.44
N GLY A 87 10.69 0.80 -32.65
CA GLY A 87 11.73 1.82 -32.54
C GLY A 87 11.32 3.29 -32.59
N CYS A 88 10.18 3.66 -33.15
CA CYS A 88 9.76 5.07 -33.30
C CYS A 88 8.24 5.21 -33.29
N GLY A 89 7.53 4.56 -32.40
CA GLY A 89 6.10 4.56 -32.46
C GLY A 89 5.44 5.23 -31.29
N ASN A 90 4.30 5.83 -31.51
CA ASN A 90 3.42 6.37 -30.50
C ASN A 90 3.10 5.30 -29.44
N VAL A 91 3.64 5.48 -28.26
CA VAL A 91 3.29 4.69 -27.09
C VAL A 91 1.95 5.20 -26.60
N ALA A 92 0.89 4.47 -26.89
CA ALA A 92 -0.41 4.80 -26.33
C ALA A 92 -0.48 4.21 -24.91
N THR A 93 -0.61 5.07 -23.92
CA THR A 93 -0.84 4.64 -22.54
C THR A 93 -2.23 4.06 -22.41
N ILE A 94 -2.32 2.79 -22.03
CA ILE A 94 -3.59 2.10 -21.83
C ILE A 94 -4.10 2.35 -20.43
N GLN A 95 -3.24 2.17 -19.44
CA GLN A 95 -3.57 2.34 -18.03
C GLN A 95 -2.34 2.80 -17.24
N THR A 96 -2.56 3.74 -16.35
CA THR A 96 -1.54 4.22 -15.41
C THR A 96 -2.02 3.96 -13.99
N ARG A 97 -1.18 3.35 -13.18
CA ARG A 97 -1.35 3.25 -11.74
C ARG A 97 -0.37 4.19 -11.04
N SER A 98 -0.86 5.02 -10.15
CA SER A 98 0.01 5.88 -9.36
C SER A 98 0.69 5.08 -8.25
N GLY A 99 1.92 5.45 -7.88
CA GLY A 99 2.63 4.82 -6.77
C GLY A 99 1.92 4.95 -5.41
N SER A 100 1.03 5.93 -5.27
CA SER A 100 0.24 6.14 -4.06
C SER A 100 -0.88 5.12 -3.86
N GLU A 101 -1.33 4.44 -4.91
CA GLU A 101 -2.37 3.41 -4.81
C GLU A 101 -1.87 2.11 -4.18
N GLY A 102 -0.56 1.84 -4.28
CA GLY A 102 0.04 0.66 -3.68
C GLY A 102 0.65 0.97 -2.31
N SER A 103 1.76 1.67 -2.31
CA SER A 103 2.46 2.08 -1.10
C SER A 103 3.37 3.27 -1.40
N GLU A 104 3.14 4.36 -0.69
CA GLU A 104 3.90 5.60 -0.85
C GLU A 104 5.37 5.48 -0.43
N ARG A 105 5.68 4.49 0.40
CA ARG A 105 7.03 4.27 0.98
C ARG A 105 7.81 3.11 0.36
N ALA A 106 7.15 2.26 -0.42
CA ALA A 106 7.83 1.16 -1.08
C ALA A 106 8.44 1.64 -2.41
N THR A 107 9.75 1.58 -2.51
CA THR A 107 10.48 1.84 -3.74
C THR A 107 10.95 0.53 -4.35
N VAL A 108 10.65 0.32 -5.62
CA VAL A 108 11.12 -0.82 -6.38
C VAL A 108 12.30 -0.39 -7.24
N SER A 109 13.45 -1.02 -7.02
CA SER A 109 14.61 -0.85 -7.88
C SER A 109 14.78 -2.10 -8.74
N THR A 110 14.78 -1.93 -10.05
CA THR A 110 15.13 -3.01 -10.99
C THR A 110 16.62 -2.93 -11.32
N THR A 111 17.36 -3.97 -10.97
CA THR A 111 18.73 -4.11 -11.46
C THR A 111 18.65 -4.85 -12.79
N GLY A 112 18.45 -4.10 -13.88
CA GLY A 112 18.48 -4.63 -15.25
C GLY A 112 19.90 -4.63 -15.77
N THR A 113 20.43 -5.81 -16.09
CA THR A 113 21.61 -5.93 -16.95
C THR A 113 21.11 -5.87 -18.37
N THR A 114 21.47 -4.86 -19.12
CA THR A 114 21.30 -4.80 -20.59
C THR A 114 22.27 -5.72 -21.26
#